data_5992af3f5e7cdc948bb1a9343ffc9b75
#
_entry.id   5992af3f5e7cdc948bb1a9343ffc9b75
#
_cell.length_a   1.000
_cell.length_b   1.000
_cell.length_c   1.000
_cell.angle_alpha   90.00
_cell.angle_beta   90.00
_cell.angle_gamma   90.00
#
_symmetry.space_group_name_H-M   'P 1'
#
loop_
_entity.id
_entity.type
_entity.pdbx_description
1 polymer ?
#
loop_
_entity_poly.entity_id
_entity_poly.type
_entity_poly.pdbx_seq_one_letter_code
_entity_poly.pdbx_strand_id
1 'polypeptide(L)'
;VRNQDLYIKHIKSGKETRLTDDGKGPIKNAMAEFVAQEEMKRMTGYWWSPDEKHIAFTQIDESPVEQITRSEIYADSIKTINQRYPKAGTNNVLIKLAVMDLASKQKKWIDLGEEQDIYLATVKWMQDSSVVTYQIQNRNQQHLALKAYNLSNKSQTTLLEEKSNTWVNLNKDLHFLDDNKH
;
A
#
# COMPACT_ATOMS: atom_id res chain seq x y z
N VAL A 1 10.15 -7.66 -4.11
CA VAL A 1 10.64 -7.19 -2.79
C VAL A 1 11.61 -8.21 -2.25
N ARG A 2 12.70 -7.76 -1.63
CA ARG A 2 13.70 -8.62 -0.98
C ARG A 2 14.21 -7.93 0.29
N ASN A 3 14.27 -8.68 1.40
CA ASN A 3 14.69 -8.14 2.71
C ASN A 3 13.96 -6.85 3.09
N GLN A 4 12.64 -6.82 2.88
CA GLN A 4 11.75 -5.68 3.19
C GLN A 4 11.98 -4.42 2.33
N ASP A 5 12.76 -4.52 1.25
CA ASP A 5 13.02 -3.41 0.32
C ASP A 5 12.62 -3.71 -1.11
N LEU A 6 12.28 -2.62 -1.81
CA LEU A 6 11.90 -2.65 -3.21
C LEU A 6 13.13 -2.68 -4.11
N TYR A 7 13.12 -3.59 -5.07
CA TYR A 7 14.13 -3.73 -6.11
C TYR A 7 13.48 -3.77 -7.48
N ILE A 8 14.19 -3.28 -8.48
CA ILE A 8 13.85 -3.50 -9.89
C ILE A 8 14.96 -4.27 -10.57
N LYS A 9 14.61 -5.04 -11.60
CA LYS A 9 15.54 -5.79 -12.42
C LYS A 9 15.33 -5.45 -13.88
N HIS A 10 16.37 -5.00 -14.54
CA HIS A 10 16.35 -4.76 -15.99
C HIS A 10 16.44 -6.12 -16.71
N ILE A 11 15.39 -6.48 -17.47
CA ILE A 11 15.22 -7.83 -17.99
C ILE A 11 16.37 -8.22 -18.95
N LYS A 12 16.75 -7.33 -19.87
CA LYS A 12 17.77 -7.64 -20.88
C LYS A 12 19.18 -7.79 -20.30
N SER A 13 19.58 -6.92 -19.36
CA SER A 13 20.93 -6.94 -18.80
C SER A 13 21.03 -7.76 -17.50
N GLY A 14 19.91 -8.14 -16.91
CA GLY A 14 19.87 -8.79 -15.60
C GLY A 14 20.26 -7.88 -14.43
N LYS A 15 20.60 -6.61 -14.67
CA LYS A 15 21.03 -5.67 -13.64
C LYS A 15 19.91 -5.41 -12.65
N GLU A 16 20.19 -5.61 -11.37
CA GLU A 16 19.30 -5.24 -10.28
C GLU A 16 19.64 -3.87 -9.71
N THR A 17 18.62 -3.14 -9.28
CA THR A 17 18.74 -1.84 -8.62
C THR A 17 17.85 -1.83 -7.39
N ARG A 18 18.42 -1.53 -6.23
CA ARG A 18 17.68 -1.30 -4.99
C ARG A 18 17.07 0.10 -5.04
N LEU A 19 15.77 0.20 -4.74
CA LEU A 19 15.02 1.46 -4.77
C LEU A 19 14.75 2.02 -3.37
N THR A 20 14.63 1.16 -2.36
CA THR A 20 14.49 1.55 -0.95
C THR A 20 15.57 0.87 -0.12
N ASP A 21 15.95 1.46 1.02
CA ASP A 21 17.08 0.99 1.83
C ASP A 21 16.85 1.04 3.34
N ASP A 22 15.62 1.38 3.74
CA ASP A 22 15.22 1.54 5.13
C ASP A 22 14.32 0.39 5.65
N GLY A 23 14.11 -0.65 4.84
CA GLY A 23 13.37 -1.86 5.22
C GLY A 23 14.11 -2.65 6.29
N LYS A 24 13.62 -2.59 7.55
CA LYS A 24 14.23 -3.27 8.70
C LYS A 24 13.23 -3.47 9.83
N GLY A 25 13.23 -4.65 10.43
CA GLY A 25 12.37 -4.95 11.58
C GLY A 25 10.88 -4.74 11.26
N PRO A 26 10.19 -3.79 11.91
CA PRO A 26 8.79 -3.51 11.62
C PRO A 26 8.55 -2.69 10.34
N ILE A 27 9.59 -2.06 9.78
CA ILE A 27 9.49 -1.24 8.57
C ILE A 27 9.62 -2.11 7.33
N LYS A 28 8.63 -2.04 6.44
CA LYS A 28 8.62 -2.81 5.18
C LYS A 28 8.21 -1.91 4.01
N ASN A 29 8.94 -1.99 2.93
CA ASN A 29 8.66 -1.25 1.70
C ASN A 29 8.04 -2.14 0.64
N ALA A 30 7.05 -1.61 -0.07
CA ALA A 30 6.39 -2.26 -1.20
C ALA A 30 5.75 -3.62 -0.85
N MET A 31 5.37 -3.81 0.40
CA MET A 31 4.67 -4.99 0.90
C MET A 31 3.25 -4.63 1.33
N ALA A 32 2.35 -5.59 1.23
CA ALA A 32 1.03 -5.48 1.81
C ALA A 32 1.08 -5.87 3.29
N GLU A 33 0.39 -5.11 4.12
CA GLU A 33 0.17 -5.42 5.53
C GLU A 33 -0.85 -6.56 5.70
N PHE A 34 -0.94 -7.10 6.90
CA PHE A 34 -1.75 -8.28 7.21
C PHE A 34 -3.23 -8.10 6.80
N VAL A 35 -3.89 -7.02 7.22
CA VAL A 35 -5.31 -6.78 6.92
C VAL A 35 -5.56 -6.60 5.42
N ALA A 36 -4.65 -5.96 4.70
CA ALA A 36 -4.76 -5.84 3.25
C ALA A 36 -4.74 -7.19 2.54
N GLN A 37 -3.93 -8.13 3.01
CA GLN A 37 -3.85 -9.46 2.45
C GLN A 37 -5.11 -10.29 2.76
N GLU A 38 -5.51 -10.33 4.02
CA GLU A 38 -6.61 -11.19 4.48
C GLU A 38 -7.98 -10.67 4.07
N GLU A 39 -8.23 -9.36 4.25
CA GLU A 39 -9.57 -8.78 4.08
C GLU A 39 -9.74 -8.02 2.77
N MET A 40 -8.67 -7.40 2.27
CA MET A 40 -8.77 -6.52 1.09
C MET A 40 -8.27 -7.20 -0.19
N LYS A 41 -7.81 -8.45 -0.14
CA LYS A 41 -7.23 -9.19 -1.27
C LYS A 41 -6.13 -8.38 -2.00
N ARG A 42 -5.37 -7.59 -1.26
CA ARG A 42 -4.22 -6.82 -1.75
C ARG A 42 -2.94 -7.50 -1.29
N MET A 43 -2.26 -8.20 -2.21
CA MET A 43 -1.09 -9.03 -1.92
C MET A 43 0.23 -8.28 -2.09
N THR A 44 0.20 -7.13 -2.76
CA THR A 44 1.40 -6.33 -3.05
C THR A 44 1.27 -4.92 -2.52
N GLY A 45 2.41 -4.25 -2.36
CA GLY A 45 2.46 -2.85 -1.98
C GLY A 45 3.16 -1.98 -3.02
N TYR A 46 3.13 -2.36 -4.31
CA TYR A 46 3.74 -1.56 -5.38
C TYR A 46 2.94 -1.66 -6.68
N TRP A 47 2.99 -0.59 -7.48
CA TRP A 47 2.24 -0.44 -8.72
C TRP A 47 3.07 0.35 -9.74
N TRP A 48 3.33 -0.26 -10.89
CA TRP A 48 4.00 0.39 -12.00
C TRP A 48 3.08 1.40 -12.67
N SER A 49 3.64 2.55 -13.07
CA SER A 49 2.95 3.42 -14.01
C SER A 49 2.89 2.76 -15.40
N PRO A 50 1.83 2.99 -16.19
CA PRO A 50 1.72 2.45 -17.55
C PRO A 50 2.89 2.77 -18.47
N ASP A 51 3.53 3.95 -18.31
CA ASP A 51 4.72 4.37 -19.05
C ASP A 51 6.05 3.79 -18.54
N GLU A 52 6.00 2.96 -17.48
CA GLU A 52 7.15 2.32 -16.82
C GLU A 52 8.22 3.29 -16.27
N LYS A 53 7.90 4.59 -16.14
CA LYS A 53 8.85 5.59 -15.61
C LYS A 53 8.74 5.80 -14.11
N HIS A 54 7.59 5.45 -13.52
CA HIS A 54 7.33 5.63 -12.11
C HIS A 54 6.86 4.34 -11.46
N ILE A 55 7.03 4.27 -10.15
CA ILE A 55 6.45 3.21 -9.34
C ILE A 55 5.81 3.84 -8.09
N ALA A 56 4.54 3.54 -7.88
CA ALA A 56 3.90 3.82 -6.60
C ALA A 56 4.20 2.66 -5.65
N PHE A 57 4.45 2.94 -4.37
CA PHE A 57 4.70 1.90 -3.38
C PHE A 57 4.32 2.34 -1.97
N THR A 58 3.97 1.35 -1.15
CA THR A 58 3.72 1.54 0.28
C THR A 58 4.99 1.41 1.09
N GLN A 59 5.06 2.17 2.18
CA GLN A 59 5.88 1.84 3.34
C GLN A 59 4.95 1.58 4.51
N ILE A 60 5.13 0.46 5.18
CA ILE A 60 4.37 0.10 6.37
C ILE A 60 5.30 0.05 7.58
N ASP A 61 4.78 0.54 8.70
CA ASP A 61 5.42 0.41 10.01
C ASP A 61 4.52 -0.40 10.94
N GLU A 62 4.95 -1.62 11.24
CA GLU A 62 4.23 -2.52 12.13
C GLU A 62 4.60 -2.33 13.61
N SER A 63 5.42 -1.34 13.97
CA SER A 63 5.87 -1.15 15.36
C SER A 63 4.74 -0.99 16.36
N PRO A 64 3.61 -0.30 16.06
CA PRO A 64 2.51 -0.20 17.00
C PRO A 64 1.64 -1.46 17.09
N VAL A 65 1.79 -2.41 16.16
CA VAL A 65 0.99 -3.64 16.11
C VAL A 65 1.45 -4.60 17.18
N GLU A 66 0.50 -5.13 17.97
CA GLU A 66 0.76 -6.11 19.02
C GLU A 66 1.46 -7.36 18.47
N GLN A 67 2.45 -7.83 19.20
CA GLN A 67 3.14 -9.08 18.88
C GLN A 67 2.51 -10.22 19.67
N ILE A 68 2.03 -11.23 18.96
CA ILE A 68 1.48 -12.46 19.53
C ILE A 68 2.41 -13.63 19.26
N THR A 69 2.38 -14.60 20.14
CA THR A 69 3.08 -15.86 19.98
C THR A 69 2.10 -16.94 19.53
N ARG A 70 2.41 -17.62 18.44
CA ARG A 70 1.68 -18.80 17.98
C ARG A 70 2.60 -20.01 17.87
N SER A 71 2.04 -21.19 17.97
CA SER A 71 2.76 -22.44 17.85
C SER A 71 2.38 -23.16 16.55
N GLU A 72 3.37 -23.65 15.85
CA GLU A 72 3.24 -24.62 14.78
C GLU A 72 3.53 -26.01 15.34
N ILE A 73 2.55 -26.89 15.30
CA ILE A 73 2.65 -28.24 15.88
C ILE A 73 2.91 -29.23 14.74
N TYR A 74 4.02 -29.90 14.82
CA TYR A 74 4.42 -30.98 13.92
C TYR A 74 4.30 -32.32 14.64
N ALA A 75 4.49 -33.43 13.94
CA ALA A 75 4.36 -34.78 14.50
C ALA A 75 5.35 -35.04 15.68
N ASP A 76 6.54 -34.45 15.60
CA ASP A 76 7.64 -34.70 16.53
C ASP A 76 8.20 -33.43 17.19
N SER A 77 7.65 -32.26 16.88
CA SER A 77 8.18 -30.99 17.36
C SER A 77 7.13 -29.88 17.43
N ILE A 78 7.43 -28.85 18.20
CA ILE A 78 6.63 -27.61 18.28
C ILE A 78 7.57 -26.44 17.99
N LYS A 79 7.19 -25.61 17.03
CA LYS A 79 7.89 -24.37 16.70
C LYS A 79 7.07 -23.17 17.15
N THR A 80 7.67 -22.31 17.94
CA THR A 80 7.06 -21.06 18.39
C THR A 80 7.45 -19.93 17.45
N ILE A 81 6.43 -19.16 17.00
CA ILE A 81 6.59 -18.02 16.09
C ILE A 81 5.97 -16.78 16.72
N ASN A 82 6.75 -15.71 16.77
CA ASN A 82 6.25 -14.39 17.13
C ASN A 82 5.81 -13.66 15.87
N GLN A 83 4.57 -13.20 15.85
CA GLN A 83 3.94 -12.55 14.71
C GLN A 83 3.21 -11.28 15.17
N ARG A 84 3.35 -10.18 14.41
CA ARG A 84 2.52 -9.01 14.62
C ARG A 84 1.15 -9.26 14.03
N TYR A 85 0.12 -9.05 14.87
CA TYR A 85 -1.26 -9.32 14.48
C TYR A 85 -2.20 -8.22 15.00
N PRO A 86 -2.83 -7.44 14.11
CA PRO A 86 -3.69 -6.32 14.47
C PRO A 86 -5.09 -6.82 14.85
N LYS A 87 -5.24 -7.33 16.08
CA LYS A 87 -6.54 -7.78 16.59
C LYS A 87 -7.54 -6.62 16.63
N ALA A 88 -8.83 -6.97 16.61
CA ALA A 88 -9.89 -5.99 16.88
C ALA A 88 -9.64 -5.29 18.21
N GLY A 89 -9.76 -3.95 18.23
CA GLY A 89 -9.51 -3.11 19.40
C GLY A 89 -8.04 -2.85 19.73
N THR A 90 -7.08 -3.39 18.97
CA THR A 90 -5.65 -3.07 19.12
C THR A 90 -5.16 -2.15 17.99
N ASN A 91 -3.93 -1.65 18.12
CA ASN A 91 -3.34 -0.76 17.15
C ASN A 91 -3.17 -1.43 15.77
N ASN A 92 -3.41 -0.63 14.73
CA ASN A 92 -3.15 -1.00 13.35
C ASN A 92 -1.71 -0.68 12.94
N VAL A 93 -1.33 -1.13 11.76
CA VAL A 93 -0.10 -0.72 11.08
C VAL A 93 -0.20 0.76 10.65
N LEU A 94 0.90 1.48 10.70
CA LEU A 94 1.00 2.79 10.06
C LEU A 94 1.38 2.59 8.59
N ILE A 95 0.67 3.25 7.68
CA ILE A 95 0.89 3.10 6.24
C ILE A 95 1.17 4.46 5.59
N LYS A 96 2.12 4.45 4.65
CA LYS A 96 2.44 5.57 3.77
C LYS A 96 2.40 5.12 2.32
N LEU A 97 2.09 6.03 1.42
CA LEU A 97 2.13 5.82 -0.03
C LEU A 97 3.10 6.83 -0.65
N ALA A 98 3.97 6.35 -1.52
CA ALA A 98 4.90 7.20 -2.27
C ALA A 98 4.84 6.90 -3.75
N VAL A 99 5.25 7.88 -4.56
CA VAL A 99 5.61 7.70 -5.96
C VAL A 99 7.10 7.97 -6.12
N MET A 100 7.79 7.10 -6.83
CA MET A 100 9.22 7.24 -7.16
C MET A 100 9.38 7.35 -8.68
N ASP A 101 10.13 8.35 -9.11
CA ASP A 101 10.67 8.43 -10.47
C ASP A 101 11.86 7.49 -10.59
N LEU A 102 11.84 6.59 -11.56
CA LEU A 102 12.84 5.53 -11.68
C LEU A 102 14.18 6.00 -12.26
N ALA A 103 14.18 7.09 -13.01
CA ALA A 103 15.40 7.64 -13.58
C ALA A 103 16.21 8.41 -12.54
N SER A 104 15.56 9.31 -11.81
CA SER A 104 16.20 10.12 -10.74
C SER A 104 16.25 9.45 -9.38
N LYS A 105 15.43 8.41 -9.15
CA LYS A 105 15.17 7.77 -7.85
C LYS A 105 14.60 8.71 -6.80
N GLN A 106 14.09 9.86 -7.19
CA GLN A 106 13.42 10.76 -6.28
C GLN A 106 12.05 10.20 -5.90
N LYS A 107 11.80 10.08 -4.60
CA LYS A 107 10.50 9.68 -4.07
C LYS A 107 9.73 10.89 -3.52
N LYS A 108 8.43 10.87 -3.71
CA LYS A 108 7.47 11.82 -3.15
C LYS A 108 6.43 11.06 -2.35
N TRP A 109 6.32 11.41 -1.08
CA TRP A 109 5.25 10.89 -0.23
C TRP A 109 3.94 11.61 -0.57
N ILE A 110 2.89 10.84 -0.69
CA ILE A 110 1.51 11.32 -0.84
C ILE A 110 0.97 11.55 0.58
N ASP A 111 0.37 12.71 0.81
CA ASP A 111 -0.30 13.00 2.07
C ASP A 111 -1.62 12.22 2.12
N LEU A 112 -1.71 11.26 3.03
CA LEU A 112 -2.91 10.44 3.22
C LEU A 112 -3.94 11.08 4.15
N GLY A 113 -3.61 12.21 4.78
CA GLY A 113 -4.44 12.94 5.74
C GLY A 113 -3.91 12.82 7.18
N GLU A 114 -4.59 13.51 8.09
CA GLU A 114 -4.19 13.57 9.50
C GLU A 114 -4.49 12.25 10.26
N GLU A 115 -5.58 11.57 9.87
CA GLU A 115 -5.92 10.27 10.45
C GLU A 115 -4.92 9.20 9.99
N GLN A 116 -4.29 8.55 10.96
CA GLN A 116 -3.28 7.50 10.69
C GLN A 116 -3.83 6.09 10.84
N ASP A 117 -4.95 5.92 11.56
CA ASP A 117 -5.59 4.60 11.71
C ASP A 117 -6.54 4.33 10.53
N ILE A 118 -5.93 4.07 9.39
CA ILE A 118 -6.59 3.91 8.10
C ILE A 118 -6.22 2.59 7.44
N TYR A 119 -7.02 2.22 6.45
CA TYR A 119 -6.71 1.18 5.48
C TYR A 119 -6.49 1.81 4.10
N LEU A 120 -5.40 1.42 3.44
CA LEU A 120 -5.18 1.70 2.02
C LEU A 120 -5.66 0.50 1.21
N ALA A 121 -6.84 0.59 0.62
CA ALA A 121 -7.50 -0.56 0.01
C ALA A 121 -7.02 -0.85 -1.42
N THR A 122 -6.96 0.16 -2.26
CA THR A 122 -6.63 0.03 -3.68
C THR A 122 -5.74 1.18 -4.12
N VAL A 123 -4.80 0.92 -5.02
CA VAL A 123 -4.01 1.94 -5.73
C VAL A 123 -4.02 1.60 -7.20
N LYS A 124 -4.31 2.57 -8.06
CA LYS A 124 -4.31 2.41 -9.52
C LYS A 124 -3.72 3.65 -10.19
N TRP A 125 -3.06 3.44 -11.32
CA TRP A 125 -2.62 4.50 -12.21
C TRP A 125 -3.67 4.80 -13.27
N MET A 126 -3.81 6.06 -13.67
CA MET A 126 -4.47 6.41 -14.92
C MET A 126 -3.60 5.96 -16.11
N GLN A 127 -4.25 5.74 -17.28
CA GLN A 127 -3.58 5.17 -18.46
C GLN A 127 -2.44 6.04 -18.99
N ASP A 128 -2.54 7.36 -18.85
CA ASP A 128 -1.52 8.32 -19.26
C ASP A 128 -0.38 8.51 -18.23
N SER A 129 -0.40 7.75 -17.14
CA SER A 129 0.60 7.82 -16.07
C SER A 129 0.67 9.17 -15.32
N SER A 130 -0.28 10.07 -15.55
CA SER A 130 -0.27 11.42 -14.95
C SER A 130 -0.78 11.45 -13.51
N VAL A 131 -1.60 10.48 -13.13
CA VAL A 131 -2.31 10.45 -11.86
C VAL A 131 -2.26 9.07 -11.23
N VAL A 132 -2.04 9.04 -9.92
CA VAL A 132 -2.26 7.87 -9.06
C VAL A 132 -3.55 8.06 -8.30
N THR A 133 -4.46 7.11 -8.42
CA THR A 133 -5.66 7.05 -7.58
C THR A 133 -5.49 6.02 -6.47
N TYR A 134 -6.12 6.29 -5.34
CA TYR A 134 -6.05 5.40 -4.18
C TYR A 134 -7.30 5.51 -3.32
N GLN A 135 -7.69 4.38 -2.73
CA GLN A 135 -8.82 4.30 -1.80
C GLN A 135 -8.30 4.25 -0.37
N ILE A 136 -8.80 5.16 0.46
CA ILE A 136 -8.57 5.17 1.91
C ILE A 136 -9.89 4.88 2.60
N GLN A 137 -9.87 3.96 3.55
CA GLN A 137 -10.97 3.66 4.43
C GLN A 137 -10.55 3.88 5.88
N ASN A 138 -11.40 4.50 6.69
CA ASN A 138 -11.14 4.65 8.12
C ASN A 138 -11.24 3.32 8.87
N ARG A 139 -10.71 3.24 10.07
CA ARG A 139 -10.61 2.00 10.85
C ARG A 139 -11.96 1.32 11.09
N ASN A 140 -13.01 2.06 11.39
CA ASN A 140 -14.35 1.51 11.59
C ASN A 140 -15.11 1.19 10.30
N GLN A 141 -14.47 1.40 9.14
CA GLN A 141 -14.98 1.07 7.80
C GLN A 141 -16.28 1.77 7.41
N GLN A 142 -16.59 2.90 8.04
CA GLN A 142 -17.80 3.67 7.79
C GLN A 142 -17.60 4.82 6.78
N HIS A 143 -16.35 5.10 6.42
CA HIS A 143 -15.99 6.14 5.47
C HIS A 143 -14.91 5.64 4.51
N LEU A 144 -15.23 5.66 3.22
CA LEU A 144 -14.32 5.35 2.13
C LEU A 144 -14.14 6.59 1.26
N ALA A 145 -12.91 6.96 0.95
CA ALA A 145 -12.59 8.02 0.01
C ALA A 145 -11.73 7.48 -1.14
N LEU A 146 -12.16 7.73 -2.37
CA LEU A 146 -11.32 7.59 -3.57
C LEU A 146 -10.66 8.93 -3.84
N LYS A 147 -9.34 8.94 -3.79
CA LYS A 147 -8.53 10.14 -3.99
C LYS A 147 -7.61 10.00 -5.20
N ALA A 148 -7.22 11.11 -5.77
CA ALA A 148 -6.29 11.22 -6.88
C ALA A 148 -5.10 12.11 -6.50
N TYR A 149 -3.89 11.71 -6.88
CA TYR A 149 -2.67 12.48 -6.78
C TYR A 149 -2.10 12.74 -8.17
N ASN A 150 -2.02 14.01 -8.57
CA ASN A 150 -1.46 14.42 -9.84
C ASN A 150 0.06 14.63 -9.72
N LEU A 151 0.84 13.96 -10.57
CA LEU A 151 2.30 13.97 -10.49
C LEU A 151 2.90 15.32 -10.89
N SER A 152 2.31 16.01 -11.85
CA SER A 152 2.87 17.24 -12.43
C SER A 152 2.76 18.44 -11.49
N ASN A 153 1.57 18.68 -10.96
CA ASN A 153 1.28 19.81 -10.07
C ASN A 153 1.24 19.45 -8.59
N LYS A 154 1.36 18.16 -8.26
CA LYS A 154 1.34 17.61 -6.88
C LYS A 154 0.03 17.86 -6.13
N SER A 155 -1.04 18.17 -6.86
CA SER A 155 -2.35 18.36 -6.24
C SER A 155 -2.99 17.04 -5.85
N GLN A 156 -3.82 17.09 -4.83
CA GLN A 156 -4.65 15.98 -4.41
C GLN A 156 -6.13 16.40 -4.50
N THR A 157 -6.96 15.47 -4.96
CA THR A 157 -8.39 15.68 -5.10
C THR A 157 -9.13 14.45 -4.61
N THR A 158 -10.21 14.64 -3.88
CA THR A 158 -11.16 13.57 -3.56
C THR A 158 -12.12 13.45 -4.72
N LEU A 159 -12.16 12.28 -5.35
CA LEU A 159 -13.01 11.99 -6.49
C LEU A 159 -14.40 11.48 -6.05
N LEU A 160 -14.44 10.68 -5.00
CA LEU A 160 -15.65 10.08 -4.47
C LEU A 160 -15.50 9.86 -2.96
N GLU A 161 -16.57 10.06 -2.23
CA GLU A 161 -16.72 9.66 -0.84
C GLU A 161 -17.96 8.82 -0.65
N GLU A 162 -17.84 7.75 0.11
CA GLU A 162 -18.95 6.93 0.57
C GLU A 162 -18.96 6.88 2.09
N LYS A 163 -20.16 7.03 2.67
CA LYS A 163 -20.38 6.98 4.12
C LYS A 163 -21.57 6.09 4.44
N SER A 164 -21.45 5.37 5.55
CA SER A 164 -22.50 4.49 6.04
C SER A 164 -22.50 4.50 7.58
N ASN A 165 -23.68 4.30 8.16
CA ASN A 165 -23.82 4.12 9.60
C ASN A 165 -23.45 2.70 10.06
N THR A 166 -23.23 1.77 9.11
CA THR A 166 -22.80 0.40 9.36
C THR A 166 -21.37 0.22 8.86
N TRP A 167 -21.18 -0.14 7.60
CA TRP A 167 -19.89 -0.22 6.93
C TRP A 167 -20.02 0.05 5.44
N VAL A 168 -18.94 0.43 4.78
CA VAL A 168 -18.81 0.58 3.34
C VAL A 168 -18.05 -0.60 2.78
N ASN A 169 -18.63 -1.33 1.83
CA ASN A 169 -17.94 -2.40 1.12
C ASN A 169 -16.91 -1.82 0.14
N LEU A 170 -15.75 -2.47 0.07
CA LEU A 170 -14.73 -2.10 -0.90
C LEU A 170 -15.15 -2.51 -2.31
N ASN A 171 -15.16 -1.56 -3.23
CA ASN A 171 -15.33 -1.81 -4.66
C ASN A 171 -13.97 -1.67 -5.37
N LYS A 172 -13.58 -2.70 -6.12
CA LYS A 172 -12.31 -2.75 -6.85
C LYS A 172 -12.45 -2.54 -8.35
N ASP A 173 -13.70 -2.44 -8.83
CA ASP A 173 -14.01 -2.30 -10.25
C ASP A 173 -13.92 -0.83 -10.71
N LEU A 174 -12.76 -0.22 -10.42
CA LEU A 174 -12.43 1.09 -10.94
C LEU A 174 -11.83 0.92 -12.33
N HIS A 175 -12.49 1.51 -13.33
CA HIS A 175 -12.00 1.56 -14.70
C HIS A 175 -11.82 3.01 -15.13
N PHE A 176 -10.68 3.31 -15.74
CA PHE A 176 -10.45 4.58 -16.41
C PHE A 176 -10.77 4.40 -17.89
N LEU A 177 -11.56 5.30 -18.44
CA LEU A 177 -11.83 5.32 -19.88
C LEU A 177 -10.65 5.93 -20.64
N ASP A 178 -10.57 5.66 -21.93
CA ASP A 178 -9.44 6.06 -22.78
C ASP A 178 -9.25 7.58 -22.89
N ASP A 179 -10.31 8.34 -22.58
CA ASP A 179 -10.26 9.81 -22.57
C ASP A 179 -9.62 10.42 -21.32
N ASN A 180 -9.27 9.60 -20.31
CA ASN A 180 -8.73 10.02 -19.00
C ASN A 180 -9.58 11.07 -18.26
N LYS A 181 -10.87 11.17 -18.56
CA LYS A 181 -11.80 12.13 -17.96
C LYS A 181 -12.90 11.47 -17.14
N HIS A 182 -13.11 10.19 -17.36
CA HIS A 182 -14.18 9.41 -16.74
C HIS A 182 -13.66 8.09 -16.17
#